data_a1880627a420879cbf7ba467d106e201
#
_entry.id   a1880627a420879cbf7ba467d106e201
#
_cell.length_a   1.000
_cell.length_b   1.000
_cell.length_c   1.000
_cell.angle_alpha   90.00
_cell.angle_beta   90.00
_cell.angle_gamma   90.00
#
_symmetry.space_group_name_H-M   'P 1'
#
loop_
_entity.id
_entity.type
_entity.pdbx_description
1 polymer ?
#
loop_
_entity_poly.entity_id
_entity_poly.type
_entity_poly.pdbx_seq_one_letter_code
_entity_poly.pdbx_strand_id
1 'polypeptide(L)'
;MQPKDIAKDTAKVVQNFLTYKAVQLVIAQLAETNPRESIWLRQYSSGGKLRDAEAYLQEIMSEPRGKELALRIMSVRESIAEQTLEFLPEMVKSTVMKDNLTHRRHLLERLTRTSDESDLDASEASRETEEPD
;
A
#
# COMPACT_ATOMS: atom_id res chain seq x y z
N MET A 1 8.36 21.79 -4.14
CA MET A 1 7.50 20.80 -3.46
C MET A 1 7.57 21.03 -1.97
N GLN A 2 6.46 21.41 -1.38
CA GLN A 2 6.41 21.72 0.05
C GLN A 2 5.90 20.52 0.84
N PRO A 3 6.38 20.34 2.10
CA PRO A 3 5.90 19.23 2.95
C PRO A 3 4.38 19.16 3.09
N LYS A 4 3.69 20.29 3.13
CA LYS A 4 2.23 20.32 3.20
C LYS A 4 1.56 19.71 1.98
N ASP A 5 2.15 19.88 0.79
CA ASP A 5 1.60 19.33 -0.45
C ASP A 5 1.78 17.81 -0.47
N ILE A 6 2.93 17.34 -0.02
CA ILE A 6 3.21 15.91 0.13
C ILE A 6 2.23 15.29 1.13
N ALA A 7 1.99 15.96 2.25
CA ALA A 7 1.05 15.48 3.27
C ALA A 7 -0.38 15.40 2.71
N LYS A 8 -0.81 16.39 1.93
CA LYS A 8 -2.12 16.37 1.27
C LYS A 8 -2.27 15.19 0.32
N ASP A 9 -1.25 14.96 -0.51
CA ASP A 9 -1.27 13.85 -1.47
C ASP A 9 -1.28 12.51 -0.73
N THR A 10 -0.49 12.40 0.33
CA THR A 10 -0.44 11.20 1.17
C THR A 10 -1.79 10.97 1.85
N ALA A 11 -2.41 12.04 2.36
CA ALA A 11 -3.73 11.95 2.99
C ALA A 11 -4.79 11.42 2.01
N LYS A 12 -4.75 11.83 0.75
CA LYS A 12 -5.66 11.30 -0.28
C LYS A 12 -5.47 9.81 -0.50
N VAL A 13 -4.22 9.35 -0.54
CA VAL A 13 -3.92 7.92 -0.69
C VAL A 13 -4.47 7.13 0.49
N VAL A 14 -4.26 7.63 1.71
CA VAL A 14 -4.80 7.00 2.93
C VAL A 14 -6.31 6.99 2.90
N GLN A 15 -6.94 8.10 2.52
CA GLN A 15 -8.41 8.22 2.42
C GLN A 15 -8.98 7.21 1.42
N ASN A 16 -8.36 7.05 0.27
CA ASN A 16 -8.76 6.07 -0.73
C ASN A 16 -8.62 4.64 -0.18
N PHE A 17 -7.55 4.37 0.54
CA PHE A 17 -7.33 3.06 1.15
C PHE A 17 -8.37 2.75 2.24
N LEU A 18 -8.68 3.73 3.10
CA LEU A 18 -9.69 3.57 4.13
C LEU A 18 -11.07 3.30 3.52
N THR A 19 -11.41 3.98 2.44
CA THR A 19 -12.67 3.76 1.73
C THR A 19 -12.72 2.37 1.11
N TYR A 20 -11.62 1.94 0.49
CA TYR A 20 -11.50 0.59 -0.06
C TYR A 20 -11.73 -0.47 1.03
N LYS A 21 -11.10 -0.30 2.19
CA LYS A 21 -11.30 -1.21 3.33
C LYS A 21 -12.72 -1.18 3.86
N ALA A 22 -13.32 -0.01 3.93
CA ALA A 22 -14.73 0.13 4.35
C ALA A 22 -15.66 -0.63 3.41
N VAL A 23 -15.46 -0.51 2.11
CA VAL A 23 -16.27 -1.24 1.11
C VAL A 23 -16.10 -2.75 1.29
N GLN A 24 -14.87 -3.23 1.48
CA GLN A 24 -14.61 -4.65 1.71
C GLN A 24 -15.33 -5.16 2.96
N LEU A 25 -15.30 -4.39 4.05
CA LEU A 25 -15.98 -4.77 5.30
C LEU A 25 -17.50 -4.80 5.11
N VAL A 26 -18.06 -3.83 4.43
CA VAL A 26 -19.52 -3.81 4.15
C VAL A 26 -19.92 -5.00 3.28
N ILE A 27 -19.14 -5.33 2.26
CA ILE A 27 -19.38 -6.51 1.41
C ILE A 27 -19.36 -7.78 2.27
N ALA A 28 -18.38 -7.94 3.15
CA ALA A 28 -18.27 -9.10 4.02
C ALA A 28 -19.45 -9.22 4.98
N GLN A 29 -19.88 -8.11 5.57
CA GLN A 29 -21.05 -8.07 6.44
C GLN A 29 -22.33 -8.42 5.68
N LEU A 30 -22.51 -7.87 4.49
CA LEU A 30 -23.66 -8.15 3.64
C LEU A 30 -23.70 -9.60 3.17
N ALA A 31 -22.55 -10.23 2.96
CA ALA A 31 -22.49 -11.63 2.56
C ALA A 31 -23.21 -12.55 3.56
N GLU A 32 -23.20 -12.18 4.84
CA GLU A 32 -23.88 -12.93 5.89
C GLU A 32 -25.33 -12.50 6.11
N THR A 33 -25.65 -11.24 5.83
CA THR A 33 -26.98 -10.67 6.14
C THR A 33 -27.86 -10.48 4.92
N ASN A 34 -27.30 -10.09 3.79
CA ASN A 34 -28.01 -9.88 2.53
C ASN A 34 -27.11 -10.20 1.33
N PRO A 35 -27.01 -11.49 0.96
CA PRO A 35 -26.08 -11.92 -0.10
C PRO A 35 -26.29 -11.21 -1.45
N ARG A 36 -27.50 -10.86 -1.80
CA ARG A 36 -27.81 -10.16 -3.07
C ARG A 36 -27.17 -8.78 -3.10
N GLU A 37 -27.27 -8.03 -2.02
CA GLU A 37 -26.62 -6.73 -1.91
C GLU A 37 -25.10 -6.84 -1.88
N SER A 38 -24.57 -7.87 -1.23
CA SER A 38 -23.15 -8.15 -1.22
C SER A 38 -22.62 -8.33 -2.65
N ILE A 39 -23.29 -9.14 -3.45
CA ILE A 39 -22.93 -9.40 -4.85
C ILE A 39 -23.03 -8.11 -5.66
N TRP A 40 -24.11 -7.37 -5.50
CA TRP A 40 -24.32 -6.12 -6.22
C TRP A 40 -23.20 -5.11 -5.90
N LEU A 41 -22.89 -4.93 -4.61
CA LEU A 41 -21.87 -3.98 -4.19
C LEU A 41 -20.48 -4.39 -4.69
N ARG A 42 -20.17 -5.68 -4.64
CA ARG A 42 -18.90 -6.20 -5.16
C ARG A 42 -18.75 -5.94 -6.64
N GLN A 43 -19.77 -6.21 -7.44
CA GLN A 43 -19.76 -5.96 -8.87
C GLN A 43 -19.69 -4.48 -9.19
N TYR A 44 -20.47 -3.68 -8.47
CA TYR A 44 -20.47 -2.23 -8.64
C TYR A 44 -19.09 -1.63 -8.36
N SER A 45 -18.41 -2.12 -7.34
CA SER A 45 -17.13 -1.59 -6.87
C SER A 45 -15.93 -2.10 -7.67
N SER A 46 -16.14 -2.97 -8.65
CA SER A 46 -15.07 -3.54 -9.48
C SER A 46 -14.59 -2.56 -10.57
N GLY A 47 -13.52 -2.93 -11.29
CA GLY A 47 -13.06 -2.17 -12.45
C GLY A 47 -12.30 -0.89 -12.12
N GLY A 48 -11.70 -0.80 -10.94
CA GLY A 48 -10.88 0.36 -10.58
C GLY A 48 -11.66 1.58 -10.12
N LYS A 49 -12.95 1.45 -9.86
CA LYS A 49 -13.80 2.55 -9.38
C LYS A 49 -13.34 3.13 -8.05
N LEU A 50 -12.69 2.33 -7.22
CA LEU A 50 -12.20 2.75 -5.90
C LEU A 50 -10.87 3.50 -5.94
N ARG A 51 -10.31 3.77 -7.11
CA ARG A 51 -9.08 4.58 -7.25
C ARG A 51 -9.29 6.02 -6.79
N ASP A 52 -10.50 6.55 -7.01
CA ASP A 52 -10.91 7.84 -6.48
C ASP A 52 -12.11 7.63 -5.58
N ALA A 53 -11.87 7.60 -4.28
CA ALA A 53 -12.88 7.29 -3.28
C ALA A 53 -14.03 8.28 -3.28
N GLU A 54 -13.73 9.58 -3.44
CA GLU A 54 -14.77 10.61 -3.38
C GLU A 54 -15.66 10.57 -4.63
N ALA A 55 -15.08 10.33 -5.80
CA ALA A 55 -15.86 10.14 -7.01
C ALA A 55 -16.72 8.88 -6.91
N TYR A 56 -16.18 7.80 -6.35
CA TYR A 56 -16.91 6.56 -6.10
C TYR A 56 -18.12 6.79 -5.20
N LEU A 57 -17.95 7.51 -4.10
CA LEU A 57 -19.06 7.79 -3.17
C LEU A 57 -20.14 8.65 -3.81
N GLN A 58 -19.76 9.65 -4.60
CA GLN A 58 -20.73 10.47 -5.34
C GLN A 58 -21.53 9.63 -6.33
N GLU A 59 -20.86 8.74 -7.04
CA GLU A 59 -21.49 7.87 -8.04
C GLU A 59 -22.46 6.88 -7.38
N ILE A 60 -22.04 6.21 -6.29
CA ILE A 60 -22.90 5.24 -5.61
C ILE A 60 -24.10 5.91 -4.95
N MET A 61 -23.96 7.15 -4.48
CA MET A 61 -25.10 7.90 -3.94
C MET A 61 -26.14 8.25 -4.98
N SER A 62 -25.76 8.30 -6.27
CA SER A 62 -26.69 8.52 -7.37
C SER A 62 -27.49 7.28 -7.73
N GLU A 63 -27.03 6.10 -7.34
CA GLU A 63 -27.71 4.85 -7.60
C GLU A 63 -28.87 4.65 -6.62
N PRO A 64 -30.07 4.24 -7.10
CA PRO A 64 -31.19 3.99 -6.18
C PRO A 64 -30.89 2.96 -5.10
N ARG A 65 -30.11 1.91 -5.44
CA ARG A 65 -29.71 0.87 -4.48
C ARG A 65 -28.55 1.29 -3.61
N GLY A 66 -27.83 2.34 -4.01
CA GLY A 66 -26.55 2.69 -3.41
C GLY A 66 -26.62 3.67 -2.25
N LYS A 67 -27.74 4.37 -2.05
CA LYS A 67 -27.82 5.44 -1.06
C LYS A 67 -27.55 4.99 0.36
N GLU A 68 -28.20 3.94 0.80
CA GLU A 68 -28.02 3.39 2.16
C GLU A 68 -26.64 2.76 2.30
N LEU A 69 -26.15 2.10 1.25
CA LEU A 69 -24.84 1.50 1.24
C LEU A 69 -23.75 2.58 1.33
N ALA A 70 -23.93 3.69 0.63
CA ALA A 70 -23.00 4.82 0.69
C ALA A 70 -22.90 5.38 2.12
N LEU A 71 -24.03 5.58 2.78
CA LEU A 71 -24.06 6.03 4.18
C LEU A 71 -23.33 5.05 5.11
N ARG A 72 -23.54 3.76 4.89
CA ARG A 72 -22.88 2.71 5.69
C ARG A 72 -21.37 2.70 5.45
N ILE A 73 -20.94 2.82 4.19
CA ILE A 73 -19.52 2.88 3.82
C ILE A 73 -18.87 4.11 4.49
N MET A 74 -19.52 5.27 4.43
CA MET A 74 -19.01 6.48 5.08
C MET A 74 -18.84 6.30 6.58
N SER A 75 -19.83 5.70 7.24
CA SER A 75 -19.76 5.44 8.68
C SER A 75 -18.63 4.46 9.03
N VAL A 76 -18.45 3.42 8.23
CA VAL A 76 -17.40 2.42 8.45
C VAL A 76 -16.01 3.03 8.22
N ARG A 77 -15.82 3.81 7.14
CA ARG A 77 -14.51 4.43 6.89
C ARG A 77 -14.15 5.45 7.97
N GLU A 78 -15.11 6.18 8.49
CA GLU A 78 -14.91 7.11 9.59
C GLU A 78 -14.49 6.37 10.86
N SER A 79 -15.14 5.26 11.16
CA SER A 79 -14.80 4.40 12.30
C SER A 79 -13.39 3.82 12.17
N ILE A 80 -13.03 3.32 10.99
CA ILE A 80 -11.68 2.82 10.74
C ILE A 80 -10.64 3.94 10.91
N ALA A 81 -10.94 5.12 10.39
CA ALA A 81 -10.06 6.28 10.51
C ALA A 81 -9.80 6.63 11.99
N GLU A 82 -10.84 6.67 12.80
CA GLU A 82 -10.73 6.95 14.23
C GLU A 82 -9.87 5.92 14.95
N GLN A 83 -9.97 4.65 14.56
CA GLN A 83 -9.23 3.57 15.20
C GLN A 83 -7.77 3.48 14.75
N THR A 84 -7.44 3.94 13.56
CA THR A 84 -6.13 3.70 12.94
C THR A 84 -5.24 4.93 12.82
N LEU A 85 -5.81 6.12 12.65
CA LEU A 85 -5.01 7.31 12.33
C LEU A 85 -4.13 7.77 13.49
N GLU A 86 -4.47 7.44 14.72
CA GLU A 86 -3.63 7.75 15.88
C GLU A 86 -2.27 7.04 15.80
N PHE A 87 -2.27 5.82 15.31
CA PHE A 87 -1.07 4.97 15.24
C PHE A 87 -0.29 5.13 13.93
N LEU A 88 -0.96 5.54 12.86
CA LEU A 88 -0.42 5.49 11.51
C LEU A 88 0.85 6.33 11.30
N PRO A 89 0.93 7.59 11.77
CA PRO A 89 2.13 8.40 11.54
C PRO A 89 3.39 7.77 12.09
N GLU A 90 3.34 7.26 13.30
CA GLU A 90 4.50 6.63 13.95
C GLU A 90 4.86 5.31 13.29
N MET A 91 3.86 4.51 12.92
CA MET A 91 4.10 3.24 12.21
C MET A 91 4.76 3.46 10.86
N VAL A 92 4.31 4.44 10.08
CA VAL A 92 4.90 4.76 8.78
C VAL A 92 6.34 5.21 8.95
N LYS A 93 6.59 6.13 9.88
CA LYS A 93 7.92 6.67 10.14
C LYS A 93 8.90 5.57 10.56
N SER A 94 8.53 4.75 11.54
CA SER A 94 9.40 3.69 12.04
C SER A 94 9.63 2.59 11.00
N THR A 95 8.61 2.23 10.23
CA THR A 95 8.73 1.22 9.19
C THR A 95 9.65 1.68 8.06
N VAL A 96 9.52 2.93 7.61
CA VAL A 96 10.41 3.49 6.58
C VAL A 96 11.86 3.44 7.05
N MET A 97 12.12 3.87 8.27
CA MET A 97 13.48 3.88 8.83
C MET A 97 14.06 2.46 8.93
N LYS A 98 13.27 1.52 9.44
CA LYS A 98 13.68 0.13 9.62
C LYS A 98 13.94 -0.55 8.27
N ASP A 99 13.03 -0.39 7.32
CA ASP A 99 13.16 -1.01 6.00
C ASP A 99 14.35 -0.42 5.22
N ASN A 100 14.56 0.90 5.32
CA ASN A 100 15.72 1.53 4.73
C ASN A 100 17.02 0.98 5.30
N LEU A 101 17.08 0.75 6.60
CA LEU A 101 18.25 0.16 7.25
C LEU A 101 18.52 -1.24 6.71
N THR A 102 17.49 -2.05 6.56
CA THR A 102 17.58 -3.40 6.01
C THR A 102 18.06 -3.38 4.56
N HIS A 103 17.50 -2.51 3.73
CA HIS A 103 17.89 -2.38 2.34
C HIS A 103 19.34 -1.89 2.18
N ARG A 104 19.74 -0.90 2.98
CA ARG A 104 21.12 -0.41 2.97
C ARG A 104 22.12 -1.50 3.34
N ARG A 105 21.78 -2.31 4.35
CA ARG A 105 22.64 -3.43 4.75
C ARG A 105 22.80 -4.45 3.64
N HIS A 106 21.70 -4.85 2.99
CA HIS A 106 21.73 -5.79 1.86
C HIS A 106 22.51 -5.23 0.68
N LEU A 107 22.37 -3.93 0.41
CA LEU A 107 23.13 -3.29 -0.66
C LEU A 107 24.64 -3.28 -0.36
N LEU A 108 25.01 -2.93 0.87
CA LEU A 108 26.41 -2.93 1.30
C LEU A 108 27.01 -4.34 1.26
N GLU A 109 26.27 -5.35 1.67
CA GLU A 109 26.70 -6.75 1.58
C GLU A 109 26.95 -7.15 0.13
N ARG A 110 26.08 -6.78 -0.80
CA ARG A 110 26.26 -7.05 -2.24
C ARG A 110 27.50 -6.33 -2.80
N LEU A 111 27.70 -5.08 -2.43
CA LEU A 111 28.86 -4.30 -2.88
C LEU A 111 30.16 -4.90 -2.35
N THR A 112 30.19 -5.32 -1.09
CA THR A 112 31.35 -5.99 -0.49
C THR A 112 31.63 -7.32 -1.16
N ARG A 113 30.57 -8.11 -1.42
CA ARG A 113 30.70 -9.41 -2.10
C ARG A 113 31.22 -9.26 -3.51
N THR A 114 30.75 -8.27 -4.26
CA THR A 114 31.20 -7.97 -5.62
C THR A 114 32.67 -7.54 -5.62
N SER A 115 33.11 -6.73 -4.65
CA SER A 115 34.50 -6.32 -4.48
C SER A 115 35.39 -7.54 -4.18
N ASP A 116 34.97 -8.42 -3.30
CA ASP A 116 35.72 -9.63 -2.95
C ASP A 116 35.87 -10.56 -4.16
N GLU A 117 34.81 -10.75 -4.93
CA GLU A 117 34.82 -11.53 -6.16
C GLU A 117 35.77 -10.93 -7.21
N SER A 118 35.77 -9.60 -7.38
CA SER A 118 36.69 -8.89 -8.27
C SER A 118 38.14 -9.06 -7.84
N ASP A 119 38.41 -8.97 -6.55
CA ASP A 119 39.75 -9.13 -5.99
C ASP A 119 40.24 -10.57 -6.16
N LEU A 120 39.36 -11.57 -5.98
CA LEU A 120 39.67 -12.98 -6.21
C LEU A 120 39.98 -13.26 -7.67
N ASP A 121 39.19 -12.74 -8.60
CA ASP A 121 39.41 -12.90 -10.04
C ASP A 121 40.73 -12.24 -10.48
N ALA A 122 41.04 -11.07 -9.97
CA ALA A 122 42.31 -10.41 -10.22
C ALA A 122 43.51 -11.17 -9.68
N SER A 123 43.35 -11.79 -8.49
CA SER A 123 44.35 -12.63 -7.85
C SER A 123 44.61 -13.91 -8.66
N GLU A 124 43.54 -14.55 -9.13
CA GLU A 124 43.67 -15.74 -9.98
C GLU A 124 44.31 -15.44 -11.33
N ALA A 125 43.94 -14.37 -11.97
CA ALA A 125 44.54 -13.92 -13.21
C ALA A 125 46.05 -13.65 -13.06
N SER A 126 46.45 -13.06 -11.94
CA SER A 126 47.86 -12.81 -11.63
C SER A 126 48.66 -14.08 -11.44
N ARG A 127 48.05 -15.10 -10.83
CA ARG A 127 48.68 -16.42 -10.63
C ARG A 127 48.86 -17.17 -11.92
N GLU A 128 47.88 -17.10 -12.82
CA GLU A 128 47.96 -17.74 -14.14
C GLU A 128 49.07 -17.13 -15.01
N THR A 129 49.37 -15.86 -14.90
CA THR A 129 50.43 -15.16 -15.64
C THR A 129 51.82 -15.41 -15.06
N GLU A 130 51.95 -15.91 -13.83
CA GLU A 130 53.21 -16.17 -13.15
C GLU A 130 53.69 -17.62 -13.28
N GLU A 131 52.94 -18.53 -13.89
CA GLU A 131 53.42 -19.87 -14.13
C GLU A 131 54.55 -19.90 -15.19
N PRO A 132 55.74 -20.34 -14.80
CA PRO A 132 56.83 -20.50 -15.78
C PRO A 132 56.53 -21.72 -16.68
N ASP A 133 56.96 -21.65 -17.90
CA ASP A 133 56.86 -22.71 -18.87
C ASP A 133 57.48 -24.03 -18.40
#